data_50090ede874b2f0e7ed812b8ec5ac85b
#
_entry.id   50090ede874b2f0e7ed812b8ec5ac85b
#
_cell.length_a   1.000
_cell.length_b   1.000
_cell.length_c   1.000
_cell.angle_alpha   90.00
_cell.angle_beta   90.00
_cell.angle_gamma   90.00
#
_symmetry.space_group_name_H-M   'P 1'
#
loop_
_entity.id
_entity.type
_entity.pdbx_description
1 polymer ?
#
loop_
_entity_poly.entity_id
_entity_poly.type
_entity_poly.pdbx_seq_one_letter_code
_entity_poly.pdbx_strand_id
1 'polypeptide(L)'
;MAFLKKINGKAKTDSNTGFGTNATSYGGRFISKNGNANVKKTGIGFFDSISWYHTMVNIPRWKFILIIVLFYFVVNFCFASLYYMIGVEHLKGINAVTPLDKFGQAFFFSVQTYTTVGYGHISPSGFLTSFLAAVEALFGLLSFAIATGLFYGRFSMPKAFLKFSQNALIAPFGSGTALMIRLSPFKNTNLTDAEAKMTLAMTIEENGKLVNKFYNLDLELAKINALTLSWTLVHPITESSPLYNLTEEDYRNISGEILVYIKVFDDMFSTTVVKRTSYSFQEVVFGAKFLPMFSRSYDDNRTELHIDKLNSFESVTL
;
A
#
# COMPACT_ATOMS: atom_id res chain seq x y z
N MET A 1 29.07 -5.46 -13.26
CA MET A 1 28.69 -5.79 -11.88
C MET A 1 29.62 -6.90 -11.42
N ALA A 2 30.32 -6.70 -10.31
CA ALA A 2 31.11 -7.76 -9.70
C ALA A 2 30.18 -8.68 -8.89
N PHE A 3 30.40 -9.98 -8.98
CA PHE A 3 29.64 -10.96 -8.19
C PHE A 3 30.58 -11.58 -7.16
N LEU A 4 30.12 -11.71 -5.93
CA LEU A 4 30.86 -12.40 -4.89
C LEU A 4 30.98 -13.88 -5.22
N LYS A 5 32.18 -14.39 -5.30
CA LYS A 5 32.44 -15.84 -5.47
C LYS A 5 32.19 -16.64 -4.20
N LYS A 6 32.16 -16.00 -3.02
CA LYS A 6 31.93 -16.71 -1.75
C LYS A 6 31.44 -15.73 -0.69
N ILE A 7 30.26 -15.98 -0.13
CA ILE A 7 29.76 -15.34 1.09
C ILE A 7 30.27 -16.10 2.30
N ASN A 8 30.30 -15.46 3.46
CA ASN A 8 30.62 -16.07 4.73
C ASN A 8 29.90 -17.42 4.91
N GLY A 9 30.65 -18.51 4.97
CA GLY A 9 30.11 -19.88 5.08
C GLY A 9 29.36 -20.16 6.40
N LYS A 10 29.48 -19.28 7.40
CA LYS A 10 28.76 -19.36 8.67
C LYS A 10 27.35 -18.71 8.59
N ALA A 11 27.04 -17.98 7.49
CA ALA A 11 25.78 -17.26 7.34
C ALA A 11 24.60 -18.23 7.11
N LYS A 12 23.52 -18.07 7.89
CA LYS A 12 22.30 -18.87 7.78
C LYS A 12 21.46 -18.45 6.58
N THR A 13 21.20 -19.39 5.68
CA THR A 13 20.29 -19.19 4.56
C THR A 13 18.83 -19.09 5.03
N ASP A 14 18.05 -18.21 4.41
CA ASP A 14 16.62 -18.06 4.66
C ASP A 14 15.82 -18.62 3.46
N SER A 15 15.20 -19.77 3.63
CA SER A 15 14.35 -20.40 2.61
C SER A 15 12.90 -19.88 2.62
N ASN A 16 12.50 -19.14 3.67
CA ASN A 16 11.11 -18.72 3.89
C ASN A 16 10.84 -17.28 3.41
N THR A 17 11.32 -16.94 2.21
CA THR A 17 11.17 -15.60 1.64
C THR A 17 10.00 -15.46 0.68
N GLY A 18 9.48 -16.58 0.15
CA GLY A 18 8.46 -16.60 -0.89
C GLY A 18 8.97 -16.29 -2.31
N PHE A 19 10.28 -16.07 -2.49
CA PHE A 19 10.87 -15.79 -3.81
C PHE A 19 11.47 -17.05 -4.50
N GLY A 20 11.43 -18.21 -3.83
CA GLY A 20 12.04 -19.43 -4.32
C GLY A 20 13.56 -19.44 -4.18
N THR A 21 14.13 -20.61 -3.87
CA THR A 21 15.58 -20.76 -3.63
C THR A 21 16.39 -20.89 -4.91
N ASN A 22 15.76 -21.16 -6.06
CA ASN A 22 16.41 -21.43 -7.34
C ASN A 22 16.05 -20.43 -8.44
N ALA A 23 15.54 -19.24 -8.10
CA ALA A 23 15.21 -18.22 -9.10
C ALA A 23 16.48 -17.60 -9.67
N THR A 24 16.96 -18.12 -10.79
CA THR A 24 18.17 -17.65 -11.51
C THR A 24 17.92 -16.37 -12.31
N SER A 25 16.68 -15.95 -12.46
CA SER A 25 16.29 -14.86 -13.35
C SER A 25 15.46 -13.80 -12.64
N TYR A 26 16.04 -13.13 -11.64
CA TYR A 26 15.45 -11.91 -11.09
C TYR A 26 16.10 -10.70 -11.74
N GLY A 27 15.29 -9.84 -12.34
CA GLY A 27 15.72 -8.56 -12.86
C GLY A 27 15.57 -7.46 -11.82
N GLY A 28 16.66 -7.07 -11.16
CA GLY A 28 16.69 -5.91 -10.29
C GLY A 28 16.16 -6.17 -8.86
N ARG A 29 15.41 -5.21 -8.30
CA ARG A 29 14.93 -5.19 -6.91
C ARG A 29 13.78 -6.18 -6.70
N PHE A 30 13.79 -6.96 -5.61
CA PHE A 30 12.74 -7.94 -5.27
C PHE A 30 11.49 -7.28 -4.71
N ILE A 31 11.66 -6.30 -3.83
CA ILE A 31 10.58 -5.53 -3.21
C ILE A 31 10.82 -4.05 -3.45
N SER A 32 9.81 -3.33 -3.92
CA SER A 32 9.90 -1.87 -4.06
C SER A 32 9.96 -1.19 -2.67
N LYS A 33 10.42 0.07 -2.63
CA LYS A 33 10.44 0.89 -1.40
C LYS A 33 9.05 0.98 -0.73
N ASN A 34 7.98 0.86 -1.52
CA ASN A 34 6.60 0.87 -1.05
C ASN A 34 6.14 -0.47 -0.45
N GLY A 35 6.99 -1.52 -0.50
CA GLY A 35 6.70 -2.85 0.03
C GLY A 35 5.97 -3.79 -0.93
N ASN A 36 5.72 -3.38 -2.17
CA ASN A 36 5.13 -4.23 -3.19
C ASN A 36 6.22 -5.12 -3.83
N ALA A 37 5.88 -6.39 -4.09
CA ALA A 37 6.75 -7.27 -4.85
C ALA A 37 6.92 -6.74 -6.28
N ASN A 38 8.15 -6.69 -6.76
CA ASN A 38 8.48 -6.26 -8.12
C ASN A 38 8.32 -7.43 -9.10
N VAL A 39 7.09 -7.94 -9.24
CA VAL A 39 6.76 -9.10 -10.07
C VAL A 39 5.67 -8.72 -11.05
N LYS A 40 5.94 -8.91 -12.35
CA LYS A 40 4.93 -8.79 -13.42
C LYS A 40 4.35 -10.17 -13.69
N LYS A 41 3.05 -10.33 -13.44
CA LYS A 41 2.31 -11.55 -13.76
C LYS A 41 1.94 -11.54 -15.24
N THR A 42 2.31 -12.61 -15.97
CA THR A 42 1.98 -12.81 -17.38
C THR A 42 1.26 -14.15 -17.57
N GLY A 43 0.57 -14.33 -18.69
CA GLY A 43 -0.16 -15.58 -18.96
C GLY A 43 -1.55 -15.67 -18.34
N ILE A 44 -2.10 -14.56 -17.84
CA ILE A 44 -3.45 -14.48 -17.26
C ILE A 44 -4.34 -13.69 -18.23
N GLY A 45 -5.57 -14.16 -18.45
CA GLY A 45 -6.58 -13.45 -19.23
C GLY A 45 -6.89 -12.06 -18.65
N PHE A 46 -7.26 -11.11 -19.51
CA PHE A 46 -7.55 -9.74 -19.07
C PHE A 46 -8.64 -9.70 -17.98
N PHE A 47 -9.73 -10.43 -18.13
CA PHE A 47 -10.82 -10.48 -17.15
C PHE A 47 -10.42 -11.16 -15.84
N ASP A 48 -9.58 -12.20 -15.90
CA ASP A 48 -9.10 -12.93 -14.70
C ASP A 48 -8.07 -12.12 -13.91
N SER A 49 -7.41 -11.17 -14.57
CA SER A 49 -6.43 -10.28 -13.92
C SER A 49 -7.07 -9.15 -13.09
N ILE A 50 -8.36 -8.84 -13.35
CA ILE A 50 -9.08 -7.72 -12.74
C ILE A 50 -10.02 -8.24 -11.65
N SER A 51 -9.67 -7.98 -10.41
CA SER A 51 -10.62 -8.06 -9.29
C SER A 51 -11.26 -6.69 -9.09
N TRP A 52 -12.48 -6.50 -9.57
CA TRP A 52 -13.21 -5.22 -9.49
C TRP A 52 -13.27 -4.68 -8.06
N TYR A 53 -13.66 -5.52 -7.11
CA TYR A 53 -13.72 -5.12 -5.70
C TYR A 53 -12.37 -4.67 -5.17
N HIS A 54 -11.33 -5.50 -5.36
CA HIS A 54 -9.97 -5.19 -4.90
C HIS A 54 -9.42 -3.90 -5.55
N THR A 55 -9.71 -3.70 -6.83
CA THR A 55 -9.31 -2.49 -7.56
C THR A 55 -10.01 -1.26 -6.98
N MET A 56 -11.34 -1.30 -6.81
CA MET A 56 -12.13 -0.19 -6.27
C MET A 56 -11.70 0.20 -4.85
N VAL A 57 -11.35 -0.78 -4.03
CA VAL A 57 -10.91 -0.54 -2.65
C VAL A 57 -9.51 0.07 -2.59
N ASN A 58 -8.61 -0.24 -3.56
CA ASN A 58 -7.20 0.17 -3.51
C ASN A 58 -6.85 1.43 -4.31
N ILE A 59 -7.69 1.89 -5.25
CA ILE A 59 -7.42 3.12 -6.03
C ILE A 59 -7.35 4.35 -5.12
N PRO A 60 -6.68 5.45 -5.53
CA PRO A 60 -6.67 6.72 -4.80
C PRO A 60 -8.08 7.25 -4.50
N ARG A 61 -8.26 7.92 -3.34
CA ARG A 61 -9.57 8.39 -2.87
C ARG A 61 -10.31 9.24 -3.91
N TRP A 62 -9.63 10.18 -4.53
CA TRP A 62 -10.23 11.07 -5.52
C TRP A 62 -10.71 10.31 -6.77
N LYS A 63 -9.95 9.30 -7.25
CA LYS A 63 -10.36 8.45 -8.38
C LYS A 63 -11.58 7.62 -8.04
N PHE A 64 -11.66 7.10 -6.82
CA PHE A 64 -12.81 6.35 -6.34
C PHE A 64 -14.08 7.19 -6.35
N ILE A 65 -14.03 8.41 -5.78
CA ILE A 65 -15.17 9.35 -5.78
C ILE A 65 -15.54 9.73 -7.22
N LEU A 66 -14.56 10.03 -8.06
CA LEU A 66 -14.79 10.37 -9.46
C LEU A 66 -15.53 9.25 -10.21
N ILE A 67 -15.13 7.98 -10.00
CA ILE A 67 -15.79 6.84 -10.64
C ILE A 67 -17.25 6.72 -10.18
N ILE A 68 -17.55 6.88 -8.89
CA ILE A 68 -18.93 6.82 -8.37
C ILE A 68 -19.77 7.95 -8.97
N VAL A 69 -19.25 9.18 -8.98
CA VAL A 69 -19.96 10.34 -9.53
C VAL A 69 -20.17 10.17 -11.03
N LEU A 70 -19.14 9.75 -11.77
CA LEU A 70 -19.25 9.52 -13.21
C LEU A 70 -20.28 8.42 -13.52
N PHE A 71 -20.25 7.31 -12.79
CA PHE A 71 -21.23 6.23 -12.90
C PHE A 71 -22.65 6.72 -12.69
N TYR A 72 -22.86 7.53 -11.64
CA TYR A 72 -24.15 8.15 -11.36
C TYR A 72 -24.66 8.98 -12.54
N PHE A 73 -23.84 9.86 -13.10
CA PHE A 73 -24.25 10.68 -14.24
C PHE A 73 -24.52 9.86 -15.50
N VAL A 74 -23.66 8.86 -15.78
CA VAL A 74 -23.84 7.97 -16.96
C VAL A 74 -25.15 7.22 -16.87
N VAL A 75 -25.47 6.63 -15.72
CA VAL A 75 -26.72 5.87 -15.54
C VAL A 75 -27.95 6.76 -15.71
N ASN A 76 -27.96 7.91 -15.06
CA ASN A 76 -29.09 8.86 -15.20
C ASN A 76 -29.23 9.38 -16.62
N PHE A 77 -28.12 9.62 -17.33
CA PHE A 77 -28.14 10.00 -18.75
C PHE A 77 -28.73 8.88 -19.64
N CYS A 78 -28.38 7.63 -19.36
CA CYS A 78 -28.95 6.48 -20.07
C CYS A 78 -30.46 6.36 -19.85
N PHE A 79 -30.93 6.45 -18.60
CA PHE A 79 -32.37 6.39 -18.30
C PHE A 79 -33.12 7.59 -18.88
N ALA A 80 -32.58 8.79 -18.77
CA ALA A 80 -33.15 9.99 -19.42
C ALA A 80 -33.28 9.82 -20.92
N SER A 81 -32.28 9.23 -21.58
CA SER A 81 -32.32 8.92 -23.02
C SER A 81 -33.43 7.93 -23.35
N LEU A 82 -33.62 6.88 -22.51
CA LEU A 82 -34.71 5.89 -22.69
C LEU A 82 -36.07 6.57 -22.54
N TYR A 83 -36.29 7.43 -21.54
CA TYR A 83 -37.53 8.20 -21.38
C TYR A 83 -37.78 9.11 -22.57
N TYR A 84 -36.73 9.78 -23.05
CA TYR A 84 -36.83 10.65 -24.22
C TYR A 84 -37.21 9.85 -25.50
N MET A 85 -36.66 8.63 -25.67
CA MET A 85 -36.98 7.74 -26.79
C MET A 85 -38.39 7.16 -26.74
N ILE A 86 -38.89 6.83 -25.54
CA ILE A 86 -40.30 6.37 -25.34
C ILE A 86 -41.28 7.48 -25.65
N GLY A 87 -40.91 8.72 -25.40
CA GLY A 87 -41.73 9.91 -25.55
C GLY A 87 -41.99 10.60 -24.22
N VAL A 88 -41.56 11.88 -24.12
CA VAL A 88 -41.71 12.69 -22.91
C VAL A 88 -43.16 13.00 -22.56
N GLU A 89 -44.11 12.81 -23.47
CA GLU A 89 -45.54 12.92 -23.26
C GLU A 89 -46.06 11.86 -22.27
N HIS A 90 -45.33 10.75 -22.11
CA HIS A 90 -45.61 9.72 -21.10
C HIS A 90 -45.05 10.05 -19.71
N LEU A 91 -44.45 11.24 -19.55
CA LEU A 91 -44.05 11.80 -18.27
C LEU A 91 -44.97 12.97 -17.94
N LYS A 92 -45.96 12.75 -17.06
CA LYS A 92 -46.88 13.81 -16.60
C LYS A 92 -46.11 14.85 -15.79
N GLY A 93 -46.44 16.11 -15.96
CA GLY A 93 -45.81 17.24 -15.26
C GLY A 93 -44.68 17.91 -16.04
N ILE A 94 -44.30 17.38 -17.21
CA ILE A 94 -43.34 18.05 -18.09
C ILE A 94 -43.98 19.23 -18.79
N ASN A 95 -43.37 20.43 -18.62
CA ASN A 95 -43.73 21.67 -19.28
C ASN A 95 -42.53 22.20 -20.07
N ALA A 96 -42.15 21.50 -21.14
CA ALA A 96 -40.96 21.81 -21.93
C ALA A 96 -41.32 22.11 -23.39
N VAL A 97 -40.75 23.17 -23.94
CA VAL A 97 -40.98 23.60 -25.35
C VAL A 97 -39.85 23.09 -26.25
N THR A 98 -38.60 23.24 -25.82
CA THR A 98 -37.46 22.90 -26.65
C THR A 98 -37.04 21.43 -26.42
N PRO A 99 -36.40 20.75 -27.43
CA PRO A 99 -35.89 19.40 -27.25
C PRO A 99 -34.90 19.29 -26.09
N LEU A 100 -34.05 20.26 -25.88
CA LEU A 100 -33.08 20.30 -24.80
C LEU A 100 -33.73 20.37 -23.43
N ASP A 101 -34.77 21.18 -23.29
CA ASP A 101 -35.54 21.29 -22.06
C ASP A 101 -36.31 20.01 -21.76
N LYS A 102 -36.92 19.39 -22.78
CA LYS A 102 -37.56 18.08 -22.65
C LYS A 102 -36.60 17.01 -22.13
N PHE A 103 -35.38 16.93 -22.69
CA PHE A 103 -34.35 16.03 -22.23
C PHE A 103 -33.88 16.35 -20.81
N GLY A 104 -33.72 17.65 -20.50
CA GLY A 104 -33.32 18.11 -19.15
C GLY A 104 -34.34 17.69 -18.08
N GLN A 105 -35.65 17.86 -18.37
CA GLN A 105 -36.71 17.44 -17.43
C GLN A 105 -36.75 15.91 -17.29
N ALA A 106 -36.54 15.12 -18.37
CA ALA A 106 -36.41 13.68 -18.29
C ALA A 106 -35.19 13.28 -17.49
N PHE A 107 -34.06 14.00 -17.62
CA PHE A 107 -32.87 13.76 -16.81
C PHE A 107 -33.10 14.02 -15.32
N PHE A 108 -33.72 15.14 -14.97
CA PHE A 108 -34.06 15.41 -13.57
C PHE A 108 -35.12 14.46 -13.00
N PHE A 109 -36.03 13.96 -13.80
CA PHE A 109 -36.94 12.88 -13.41
C PHE A 109 -36.17 11.59 -13.12
N SER A 110 -35.25 11.19 -14.00
CA SER A 110 -34.35 10.04 -13.78
C SER A 110 -33.56 10.21 -12.48
N VAL A 111 -32.93 11.35 -12.26
CA VAL A 111 -32.19 11.63 -11.01
C VAL A 111 -33.05 11.43 -9.77
N GLN A 112 -34.28 11.93 -9.77
CA GLN A 112 -35.20 11.79 -8.62
C GLN A 112 -35.70 10.35 -8.41
N THR A 113 -35.91 9.62 -9.49
CA THR A 113 -36.33 8.21 -9.46
C THR A 113 -35.19 7.32 -9.01
N TYR A 114 -34.01 7.49 -9.58
CA TYR A 114 -32.80 6.74 -9.25
C TYR A 114 -32.36 6.94 -7.79
N THR A 115 -32.45 8.17 -7.27
CA THR A 115 -32.12 8.48 -5.86
C THR A 115 -33.27 8.19 -4.90
N THR A 116 -34.40 7.70 -5.39
CA THR A 116 -35.62 7.41 -4.61
C THR A 116 -36.22 8.61 -3.89
N VAL A 117 -35.90 9.85 -4.32
CA VAL A 117 -36.47 11.08 -3.73
C VAL A 117 -37.92 11.27 -4.14
N GLY A 118 -38.22 11.17 -5.45
CA GLY A 118 -39.59 11.16 -5.99
C GLY A 118 -40.47 12.30 -5.55
N TYR A 119 -40.12 13.57 -5.85
CA TYR A 119 -40.93 14.74 -5.47
C TYR A 119 -42.38 14.71 -5.99
N GLY A 120 -42.66 13.86 -7.02
CA GLY A 120 -44.03 13.74 -7.56
C GLY A 120 -44.44 14.82 -8.55
N HIS A 121 -43.62 15.81 -8.83
CA HIS A 121 -43.92 16.84 -9.84
C HIS A 121 -43.96 16.25 -11.25
N ILE A 122 -42.95 15.38 -11.58
CA ILE A 122 -42.93 14.57 -12.80
C ILE A 122 -43.22 13.13 -12.40
N SER A 123 -44.15 12.49 -13.11
CA SER A 123 -44.54 11.10 -12.82
C SER A 123 -44.72 10.30 -14.12
N PRO A 124 -44.43 8.98 -14.13
CA PRO A 124 -44.57 8.14 -15.30
C PRO A 124 -46.07 7.85 -15.57
N SER A 125 -46.43 7.79 -16.84
CA SER A 125 -47.80 7.49 -17.31
C SER A 125 -47.74 6.40 -18.37
N GLY A 126 -48.62 5.42 -18.23
CA GLY A 126 -48.65 4.23 -19.10
C GLY A 126 -47.74 3.11 -18.60
N PHE A 127 -47.93 1.91 -19.16
CA PHE A 127 -47.25 0.69 -18.69
C PHE A 127 -45.73 0.74 -18.88
N LEU A 128 -45.27 1.08 -20.10
CA LEU A 128 -43.85 1.01 -20.45
C LEU A 128 -43.00 1.97 -19.62
N THR A 129 -43.47 3.24 -19.49
CA THR A 129 -42.76 4.26 -18.71
C THR A 129 -42.77 3.94 -17.21
N SER A 130 -43.88 3.41 -16.70
CA SER A 130 -43.95 2.99 -15.29
C SER A 130 -43.08 1.77 -15.00
N PHE A 131 -43.02 0.80 -15.94
CA PHE A 131 -42.09 -0.32 -15.83
C PHE A 131 -40.61 0.12 -15.83
N LEU A 132 -40.26 1.01 -16.75
CA LEU A 132 -38.90 1.57 -16.81
C LEU A 132 -38.55 2.30 -15.49
N ALA A 133 -39.46 3.08 -14.93
CA ALA A 133 -39.25 3.76 -13.66
C ALA A 133 -39.08 2.78 -12.48
N ALA A 134 -39.82 1.69 -12.48
CA ALA A 134 -39.65 0.65 -11.45
C ALA A 134 -38.29 -0.06 -11.56
N VAL A 135 -37.82 -0.35 -12.78
CA VAL A 135 -36.48 -0.91 -13.02
C VAL A 135 -35.40 0.08 -12.61
N GLU A 136 -35.56 1.37 -12.95
CA GLU A 136 -34.63 2.42 -12.55
C GLU A 136 -34.53 2.57 -11.03
N ALA A 137 -35.65 2.60 -10.33
CA ALA A 137 -35.70 2.70 -8.88
C ALA A 137 -35.00 1.51 -8.20
N LEU A 138 -35.23 0.27 -8.71
CA LEU A 138 -34.52 -0.92 -8.25
C LEU A 138 -33.00 -0.82 -8.48
N PHE A 139 -32.63 -0.35 -9.69
CA PHE A 139 -31.22 -0.18 -10.04
C PHE A 139 -30.55 0.89 -9.14
N GLY A 140 -31.23 1.97 -8.83
CA GLY A 140 -30.79 3.01 -7.90
C GLY A 140 -30.54 2.46 -6.50
N LEU A 141 -31.49 1.70 -5.96
CA LEU A 141 -31.38 1.06 -4.64
C LEU A 141 -30.18 0.10 -4.57
N LEU A 142 -30.01 -0.76 -5.59
CA LEU A 142 -28.88 -1.70 -5.66
C LEU A 142 -27.55 -0.97 -5.80
N SER A 143 -27.49 0.08 -6.61
CA SER A 143 -26.28 0.89 -6.78
C SER A 143 -25.88 1.59 -5.49
N PHE A 144 -26.83 2.10 -4.73
CA PHE A 144 -26.59 2.72 -3.42
C PHE A 144 -26.05 1.68 -2.42
N ALA A 145 -26.62 0.48 -2.39
CA ALA A 145 -26.15 -0.60 -1.52
C ALA A 145 -24.72 -1.03 -1.86
N ILE A 146 -24.39 -1.18 -3.15
CA ILE A 146 -23.04 -1.50 -3.62
C ILE A 146 -22.05 -0.38 -3.27
N ALA A 147 -22.42 0.88 -3.53
CA ALA A 147 -21.57 2.03 -3.20
C ALA A 147 -21.28 2.08 -1.69
N THR A 148 -22.30 1.90 -0.85
CA THR A 148 -22.15 1.85 0.62
C THR A 148 -21.22 0.71 1.05
N GLY A 149 -21.38 -0.48 0.47
CA GLY A 149 -20.49 -1.62 0.73
C GLY A 149 -19.04 -1.36 0.32
N LEU A 150 -18.82 -0.68 -0.81
CA LEU A 150 -17.47 -0.27 -1.24
C LEU A 150 -16.86 0.80 -0.32
N PHE A 151 -17.64 1.77 0.12
CA PHE A 151 -17.21 2.76 1.11
C PHE A 151 -16.80 2.06 2.42
N TYR A 152 -17.67 1.22 2.95
CA TYR A 152 -17.39 0.47 4.17
C TYR A 152 -16.12 -0.37 4.04
N GLY A 153 -16.01 -1.20 2.98
CA GLY A 153 -14.83 -2.04 2.74
C GLY A 153 -13.54 -1.23 2.65
N ARG A 154 -13.61 0.00 2.12
CA ARG A 154 -12.46 0.90 2.01
C ARG A 154 -12.05 1.53 3.34
N PHE A 155 -12.99 1.95 4.16
CA PHE A 155 -12.72 2.54 5.47
C PHE A 155 -12.31 1.51 6.51
N SER A 156 -12.82 0.29 6.39
CA SER A 156 -12.52 -0.83 7.31
C SER A 156 -11.20 -1.54 7.00
N MET A 157 -10.46 -1.15 5.94
CA MET A 157 -9.16 -1.77 5.65
C MET A 157 -8.07 -1.25 6.59
N PRO A 158 -7.56 -2.10 7.49
CA PRO A 158 -6.45 -1.73 8.37
C PRO A 158 -5.17 -1.57 7.55
N LYS A 159 -4.35 -0.59 7.91
CA LYS A 159 -3.05 -0.32 7.29
C LYS A 159 -2.02 -0.03 8.36
N ALA A 160 -0.87 -0.67 8.26
CA ALA A 160 0.27 -0.30 9.08
C ALA A 160 0.77 1.10 8.68
N PHE A 161 0.39 2.11 9.46
CA PHE A 161 0.80 3.51 9.25
C PHE A 161 2.24 3.73 9.73
N LEU A 162 3.18 2.97 9.18
CA LEU A 162 4.60 3.03 9.47
C LEU A 162 5.36 3.72 8.34
N LYS A 163 6.31 4.58 8.72
CA LYS A 163 7.35 5.12 7.84
C LYS A 163 8.68 4.50 8.19
N PHE A 164 9.50 4.24 7.17
CA PHE A 164 10.88 3.78 7.32
C PHE A 164 11.84 4.89 6.95
N SER A 165 13.05 4.85 7.51
CA SER A 165 14.15 5.71 7.09
C SER A 165 14.43 5.54 5.60
N GLN A 166 14.89 6.61 4.96
CA GLN A 166 15.23 6.59 3.53
C GLN A 166 16.45 5.69 3.27
N ASN A 167 17.43 5.75 4.15
CA ASN A 167 18.66 4.98 4.09
C ASN A 167 18.73 3.98 5.25
N ALA A 168 19.45 2.88 5.01
CA ALA A 168 20.01 2.04 6.04
C ALA A 168 21.41 2.56 6.40
N LEU A 169 21.84 2.39 7.64
CA LEU A 169 23.13 2.92 8.11
C LEU A 169 24.02 1.79 8.62
N ILE A 170 25.33 1.87 8.35
CA ILE A 170 26.35 1.11 9.07
C ILE A 170 26.92 2.03 10.13
N ALA A 171 26.74 1.67 11.38
CA ALA A 171 27.13 2.45 12.56
C ALA A 171 27.99 1.63 13.51
N PRO A 172 28.84 2.26 14.35
CA PRO A 172 29.48 1.58 15.48
C PRO A 172 28.43 0.99 16.42
N PHE A 173 28.64 -0.25 16.86
CA PHE A 173 27.78 -0.94 17.78
C PHE A 173 28.55 -1.94 18.64
N GLY A 174 28.55 -1.72 19.98
CA GLY A 174 29.41 -2.49 20.89
C GLY A 174 30.90 -2.36 20.52
N SER A 175 31.58 -3.47 20.32
CA SER A 175 33.00 -3.53 19.87
C SER A 175 33.14 -3.65 18.35
N GLY A 176 32.05 -3.59 17.59
CA GLY A 176 32.05 -3.74 16.13
C GLY A 176 31.09 -2.76 15.45
N THR A 177 30.45 -3.21 14.40
CA THR A 177 29.51 -2.42 13.62
C THR A 177 28.16 -3.14 13.51
N ALA A 178 27.09 -2.39 13.19
CA ALA A 178 25.76 -2.93 12.92
C ALA A 178 25.12 -2.23 11.73
N LEU A 179 24.27 -2.98 11.02
CA LEU A 179 23.33 -2.44 10.07
C LEU A 179 22.09 -1.97 10.82
N MET A 180 21.73 -0.71 10.62
CA MET A 180 20.62 -0.06 11.32
C MET A 180 19.58 0.47 10.35
N ILE A 181 18.29 0.21 10.61
CA ILE A 181 17.16 0.74 9.88
C ILE A 181 16.17 1.27 10.91
N ARG A 182 15.69 2.50 10.72
CA ARG A 182 14.74 3.10 11.64
C ARG A 182 13.34 3.15 11.05
N LEU A 183 12.34 2.89 11.88
CA LEU A 183 10.94 3.04 11.54
C LEU A 183 10.17 3.74 12.67
N SER A 184 9.03 4.33 12.32
CA SER A 184 8.16 5.01 13.27
C SER A 184 6.72 5.00 12.77
N PRO A 185 5.71 4.86 13.66
CA PRO A 185 4.35 5.18 13.35
C PRO A 185 4.24 6.69 13.07
N PHE A 186 3.37 7.06 12.11
CA PHE A 186 3.18 8.48 11.74
C PHE A 186 1.73 8.94 11.91
N LYS A 187 0.87 8.08 12.40
CA LYS A 187 -0.50 8.41 12.80
C LYS A 187 -0.74 8.00 14.25
N ASN A 188 -1.74 8.59 14.87
CA ASN A 188 -2.18 8.21 16.21
C ASN A 188 -2.86 6.84 16.16
N THR A 189 -2.07 5.78 16.17
CA THR A 189 -2.50 4.38 16.19
C THR A 189 -1.78 3.66 17.31
N ASN A 190 -2.49 2.82 18.04
CA ASN A 190 -1.88 1.93 19.02
C ASN A 190 -1.44 0.66 18.28
N LEU A 191 -0.13 0.50 18.14
CA LEU A 191 0.47 -0.67 17.52
C LEU A 191 1.18 -1.48 18.59
N THR A 192 0.75 -2.71 18.79
CA THR A 192 1.29 -3.64 19.77
C THR A 192 1.86 -4.89 19.11
N ASP A 193 2.55 -5.74 19.87
CA ASP A 193 3.14 -6.99 19.39
C ASP A 193 3.91 -6.84 18.06
N ALA A 194 4.77 -5.82 18.01
CA ALA A 194 5.56 -5.58 16.80
C ALA A 194 6.68 -6.60 16.67
N GLU A 195 6.70 -7.29 15.52
CA GLU A 195 7.71 -8.26 15.13
C GLU A 195 8.39 -7.82 13.83
N ALA A 196 9.72 -7.83 13.82
CA ALA A 196 10.55 -7.48 12.67
C ALA A 196 11.34 -8.67 12.18
N LYS A 197 11.44 -8.81 10.86
CA LYS A 197 12.36 -9.74 10.20
C LYS A 197 13.15 -8.98 9.13
N MET A 198 14.45 -9.22 9.08
CA MET A 198 15.33 -8.71 8.03
C MET A 198 15.98 -9.87 7.28
N THR A 199 16.03 -9.76 5.96
CA THR A 199 16.60 -10.77 5.07
C THR A 199 17.46 -10.07 4.04
N LEU A 200 18.68 -10.54 3.85
CA LEU A 200 19.57 -10.11 2.77
C LEU A 200 19.34 -10.99 1.55
N ALA A 201 18.99 -10.38 0.43
CA ALA A 201 18.95 -11.01 -0.88
C ALA A 201 20.21 -10.62 -1.66
N MET A 202 20.96 -11.60 -2.17
CA MET A 202 22.16 -11.37 -2.98
C MET A 202 22.22 -12.30 -4.17
N THR A 203 22.74 -11.79 -5.28
CA THR A 203 23.09 -12.61 -6.44
C THR A 203 24.55 -13.02 -6.30
N ILE A 204 24.80 -14.31 -6.21
CA ILE A 204 26.16 -14.89 -6.13
C ILE A 204 26.46 -15.78 -7.35
N GLU A 205 27.72 -15.93 -7.68
CA GLU A 205 28.17 -16.86 -8.70
C GLU A 205 28.51 -18.22 -8.05
N GLU A 206 27.76 -19.28 -8.40
CA GLU A 206 28.00 -20.64 -7.94
C GLU A 206 28.10 -21.58 -9.13
N ASN A 207 29.23 -22.28 -9.27
CA ASN A 207 29.51 -23.19 -10.40
C ASN A 207 29.33 -22.53 -11.78
N GLY A 208 29.75 -21.26 -11.93
CA GLY A 208 29.64 -20.50 -13.18
C GLY A 208 28.21 -20.04 -13.52
N LYS A 209 27.26 -20.19 -12.59
CA LYS A 209 25.87 -19.70 -12.75
C LYS A 209 25.55 -18.67 -11.67
N LEU A 210 24.77 -17.66 -12.06
CA LEU A 210 24.25 -16.68 -11.11
C LEU A 210 23.05 -17.26 -10.38
N VAL A 211 23.11 -17.26 -9.04
CA VAL A 211 22.06 -17.79 -8.17
C VAL A 211 21.69 -16.72 -7.14
N ASN A 212 20.40 -16.50 -6.94
CA ASN A 212 19.93 -15.64 -5.86
C ASN A 212 19.85 -16.43 -4.55
N LYS A 213 20.57 -15.97 -3.54
CA LYS A 213 20.51 -16.52 -2.19
C LYS A 213 19.99 -15.51 -1.21
N PHE A 214 19.25 -16.02 -0.24
CA PHE A 214 18.65 -15.25 0.83
C PHE A 214 19.26 -15.65 2.16
N TYR A 215 19.64 -14.66 2.96
CA TYR A 215 20.28 -14.87 4.27
C TYR A 215 19.48 -14.14 5.34
N ASN A 216 19.28 -14.82 6.48
CA ASN A 216 18.67 -14.16 7.63
C ASN A 216 19.64 -13.14 8.24
N LEU A 217 19.13 -11.94 8.55
CA LEU A 217 19.85 -10.93 9.32
C LEU A 217 19.27 -10.91 10.74
N ASP A 218 19.91 -11.62 11.64
CA ASP A 218 19.47 -11.72 13.04
C ASP A 218 19.48 -10.34 13.69
N LEU A 219 18.34 -9.94 14.27
CA LEU A 219 18.17 -8.66 14.94
C LEU A 219 18.50 -8.78 16.43
N GLU A 220 19.13 -7.75 17.00
CA GLU A 220 19.34 -7.65 18.44
C GLU A 220 18.01 -7.73 19.19
N LEU A 221 17.00 -7.01 18.69
CA LEU A 221 15.64 -7.01 19.22
C LEU A 221 14.67 -7.22 18.05
N ALA A 222 14.16 -8.46 17.90
CA ALA A 222 13.24 -8.80 16.83
C ALA A 222 11.77 -8.56 17.17
N LYS A 223 11.43 -8.36 18.45
CA LYS A 223 10.07 -8.14 18.94
C LYS A 223 10.04 -7.07 20.01
N ILE A 224 8.99 -6.25 19.99
CA ILE A 224 8.68 -5.25 21.03
C ILE A 224 7.18 -5.29 21.35
N ASN A 225 6.81 -5.06 22.58
CA ASN A 225 5.41 -5.14 23.02
C ASN A 225 4.56 -3.98 22.48
N ALA A 226 5.14 -2.79 22.36
CA ALA A 226 4.44 -1.61 21.85
C ALA A 226 5.35 -0.75 20.97
N LEU A 227 4.81 -0.28 19.85
CA LEU A 227 5.51 0.60 18.91
C LEU A 227 4.88 1.99 18.95
N THR A 228 5.22 2.76 19.99
CA THR A 228 4.68 4.10 20.26
C THR A 228 5.52 5.23 19.67
N LEU A 229 6.83 5.10 19.72
CA LEU A 229 7.77 6.12 19.26
C LEU A 229 8.47 5.64 17.97
N SER A 230 9.78 5.54 17.99
CA SER A 230 10.56 4.99 16.91
C SER A 230 11.20 3.68 17.31
N TRP A 231 11.40 2.79 16.35
CA TRP A 231 12.15 1.56 16.53
C TRP A 231 13.31 1.51 15.54
N THR A 232 14.51 1.39 16.07
CA THR A 232 15.69 1.14 15.25
C THR A 232 15.96 -0.37 15.25
N LEU A 233 15.81 -0.99 14.10
CA LEU A 233 16.20 -2.38 13.86
C LEU A 233 17.71 -2.42 13.77
N VAL A 234 18.34 -3.24 14.58
CA VAL A 234 19.80 -3.37 14.66
C VAL A 234 20.18 -4.80 14.33
N HIS A 235 20.95 -5.00 13.27
CA HIS A 235 21.59 -6.27 12.95
C HIS A 235 23.10 -6.14 13.22
N PRO A 236 23.62 -6.73 14.32
CA PRO A 236 25.05 -6.74 14.60
C PRO A 236 25.83 -7.50 13.52
N ILE A 237 26.87 -6.89 12.96
CA ILE A 237 27.72 -7.52 11.94
C ILE A 237 28.81 -8.33 12.65
N THR A 238 28.42 -9.54 13.04
CA THR A 238 29.32 -10.53 13.69
C THR A 238 29.91 -11.48 12.66
N GLU A 239 30.82 -12.37 13.10
CA GLU A 239 31.41 -13.41 12.24
C GLU A 239 30.36 -14.34 11.59
N SER A 240 29.15 -14.45 12.12
CA SER A 240 28.06 -15.24 11.53
C SER A 240 27.20 -14.45 10.55
N SER A 241 27.38 -13.11 10.48
CA SER A 241 26.63 -12.26 9.59
C SER A 241 27.04 -12.47 8.11
N PRO A 242 26.09 -12.50 7.18
CA PRO A 242 26.41 -12.50 5.75
C PRO A 242 27.09 -11.20 5.28
N LEU A 243 26.99 -10.13 6.08
CA LEU A 243 27.60 -8.83 5.82
C LEU A 243 29.03 -8.72 6.38
N TYR A 244 29.51 -9.75 7.08
CA TYR A 244 30.83 -9.73 7.71
C TYR A 244 31.95 -9.58 6.67
N ASN A 245 32.91 -8.68 6.93
CA ASN A 245 34.02 -8.34 6.06
C ASN A 245 33.63 -7.70 4.69
N LEU A 246 32.38 -7.27 4.50
CA LEU A 246 32.02 -6.48 3.34
C LEU A 246 32.40 -5.02 3.58
N THR A 247 33.17 -4.46 2.64
CA THR A 247 33.60 -3.07 2.64
C THR A 247 32.57 -2.16 1.97
N GLU A 248 32.69 -0.84 2.13
CA GLU A 248 31.87 0.13 1.40
C GLU A 248 31.99 -0.03 -0.12
N GLU A 249 33.16 -0.38 -0.62
CA GLU A 249 33.39 -0.65 -2.04
C GLU A 249 32.62 -1.88 -2.52
N ASP A 250 32.52 -2.94 -1.69
CA ASP A 250 31.71 -4.12 -2.00
C ASP A 250 30.22 -3.75 -2.13
N TYR A 251 29.69 -2.92 -1.25
CA TYR A 251 28.31 -2.44 -1.34
C TYR A 251 28.03 -1.61 -2.60
N ARG A 252 29.03 -0.89 -3.12
CA ARG A 252 28.89 -0.14 -4.39
C ARG A 252 28.90 -1.06 -5.61
N ASN A 253 29.66 -2.15 -5.56
CA ASN A 253 29.95 -3.01 -6.71
C ASN A 253 29.04 -4.24 -6.79
N ILE A 254 28.49 -4.69 -5.66
CA ILE A 254 27.68 -5.91 -5.55
C ILE A 254 26.20 -5.58 -5.58
N SER A 255 25.42 -6.45 -6.26
CA SER A 255 23.96 -6.37 -6.20
C SER A 255 23.45 -7.08 -4.95
N GLY A 256 23.03 -6.30 -3.96
CA GLY A 256 22.40 -6.79 -2.72
C GLY A 256 21.19 -5.96 -2.36
N GLU A 257 20.21 -6.60 -1.72
CA GLU A 257 18.97 -5.97 -1.26
C GLU A 257 18.62 -6.47 0.14
N ILE A 258 18.41 -5.54 1.06
CA ILE A 258 17.97 -5.82 2.43
C ILE A 258 16.45 -5.71 2.45
N LEU A 259 15.77 -6.83 2.63
CA LEU A 259 14.32 -6.92 2.74
C LEU A 259 13.92 -6.76 4.21
N VAL A 260 12.95 -5.89 4.46
CA VAL A 260 12.42 -5.64 5.80
C VAL A 260 10.94 -5.99 5.84
N TYR A 261 10.56 -6.80 6.80
CA TYR A 261 9.20 -7.23 7.07
C TYR A 261 8.83 -6.86 8.50
N ILE A 262 7.79 -6.09 8.67
CA ILE A 262 7.24 -5.70 9.98
C ILE A 262 5.82 -6.20 10.08
N LYS A 263 5.53 -6.90 11.14
CA LYS A 263 4.20 -7.38 11.53
C LYS A 263 3.84 -6.72 12.84
N VAL A 264 2.67 -6.09 12.92
CA VAL A 264 2.19 -5.43 14.13
C VAL A 264 0.70 -5.70 14.32
N PHE A 265 0.25 -5.75 15.55
CA PHE A 265 -1.18 -5.79 15.87
C PHE A 265 -1.69 -4.36 16.00
N ASP A 266 -2.79 -4.05 15.31
CA ASP A 266 -3.48 -2.77 15.36
C ASP A 266 -4.68 -2.90 16.29
N ASP A 267 -4.61 -2.27 17.48
CA ASP A 267 -5.65 -2.37 18.51
C ASP A 267 -7.00 -1.80 18.03
N MET A 268 -6.97 -0.74 17.19
CA MET A 268 -8.20 -0.11 16.70
C MET A 268 -9.04 -1.06 15.83
N PHE A 269 -8.37 -1.85 14.99
CA PHE A 269 -9.01 -2.81 14.09
C PHE A 269 -8.98 -4.23 14.61
N SER A 270 -8.38 -4.48 15.79
CA SER A 270 -8.20 -5.81 16.40
C SER A 270 -7.64 -6.82 15.41
N THR A 271 -6.65 -6.44 14.63
CA THR A 271 -6.09 -7.29 13.57
C THR A 271 -4.61 -7.05 13.36
N THR A 272 -3.95 -8.07 12.83
CA THR A 272 -2.54 -7.98 12.47
C THR A 272 -2.37 -7.32 11.10
N VAL A 273 -1.52 -6.30 11.04
CA VAL A 273 -1.15 -5.61 9.81
C VAL A 273 0.34 -5.79 9.52
N VAL A 274 0.67 -5.74 8.23
CA VAL A 274 2.03 -5.97 7.74
C VAL A 274 2.50 -4.77 6.95
N LYS A 275 3.76 -4.38 7.16
CA LYS A 275 4.46 -3.40 6.34
C LYS A 275 5.80 -3.96 5.88
N ARG A 276 6.10 -3.75 4.60
CA ARG A 276 7.36 -4.18 3.98
C ARG A 276 8.07 -2.98 3.38
N THR A 277 9.37 -3.08 3.30
CA THR A 277 10.23 -2.18 2.51
C THR A 277 11.49 -2.93 2.13
N SER A 278 12.31 -2.33 1.30
CA SER A 278 13.65 -2.86 1.04
C SER A 278 14.66 -1.74 0.85
N TYR A 279 15.92 -2.08 0.97
CA TYR A 279 17.07 -1.21 0.74
C TYR A 279 18.04 -1.92 -0.19
N SER A 280 18.37 -1.32 -1.32
CA SER A 280 19.50 -1.76 -2.11
C SER A 280 20.80 -1.39 -1.39
N PHE A 281 21.90 -2.04 -1.73
CA PHE A 281 23.20 -1.72 -1.16
C PHE A 281 23.61 -0.25 -1.41
N GLN A 282 23.17 0.37 -2.51
CA GLN A 282 23.39 1.79 -2.79
C GLN A 282 22.61 2.74 -1.84
N GLU A 283 21.63 2.24 -1.12
CA GLU A 283 20.86 2.99 -0.11
C GLU A 283 21.43 2.78 1.31
N VAL A 284 22.60 2.15 1.44
CA VAL A 284 23.31 1.97 2.71
C VAL A 284 24.40 3.04 2.84
N VAL A 285 24.39 3.77 3.96
CA VAL A 285 25.37 4.80 4.28
C VAL A 285 26.30 4.29 5.37
N PHE A 286 27.60 4.33 5.12
CA PHE A 286 28.64 3.91 6.06
C PHE A 286 29.07 5.04 6.97
N GLY A 287 29.46 4.71 8.19
CA GLY A 287 29.96 5.69 9.16
C GLY A 287 28.90 6.74 9.52
N ALA A 288 27.66 6.30 9.74
CA ALA A 288 26.55 7.17 10.06
C ALA A 288 25.68 6.60 11.19
N LYS A 289 25.21 7.47 12.09
CA LYS A 289 24.37 7.12 13.23
C LYS A 289 23.11 7.99 13.24
N PHE A 290 21.95 7.37 13.48
CA PHE A 290 20.69 8.10 13.57
C PHE A 290 20.67 9.06 14.76
N LEU A 291 20.27 10.31 14.50
CA LEU A 291 20.03 11.29 15.56
C LEU A 291 18.71 10.98 16.28
N PRO A 292 18.58 11.34 17.57
CA PRO A 292 17.33 11.25 18.29
C PRO A 292 16.20 11.99 17.57
N MET A 293 15.02 11.37 17.46
CA MET A 293 13.86 11.97 16.82
C MET A 293 12.70 12.26 17.80
N PHE A 294 13.00 12.29 19.09
CA PHE A 294 12.03 12.64 20.11
C PHE A 294 12.67 13.61 21.13
N SER A 295 11.85 14.48 21.68
CA SER A 295 12.23 15.43 22.73
C SER A 295 11.12 15.51 23.78
N ARG A 296 11.46 16.03 24.96
CA ARG A 296 10.46 16.34 25.99
C ARG A 296 9.76 17.65 25.60
N SER A 297 8.44 17.65 25.57
CA SER A 297 7.67 18.88 25.55
C SER A 297 7.74 19.57 26.93
N TYR A 298 7.97 20.88 26.92
CA TYR A 298 8.04 21.66 28.15
C TYR A 298 6.65 22.16 28.60
N ASP A 299 5.70 22.28 27.65
CA ASP A 299 4.40 22.91 27.86
C ASP A 299 3.35 21.94 28.43
N ASP A 300 3.37 20.67 28.06
CA ASP A 300 2.30 19.71 28.38
C ASP A 300 2.78 18.37 28.97
N ASN A 301 4.05 18.30 29.40
CA ASN A 301 4.68 17.12 29.99
C ASN A 301 4.56 15.83 29.11
N ARG A 302 4.54 16.00 27.79
CA ARG A 302 4.49 14.91 26.82
C ARG A 302 5.85 14.69 26.15
N THR A 303 5.97 13.57 25.44
CA THR A 303 7.08 13.32 24.53
C THR A 303 6.67 13.73 23.13
N GLU A 304 7.42 14.62 22.51
CA GLU A 304 7.25 15.01 21.11
C GLU A 304 8.04 14.09 20.21
N LEU A 305 7.39 13.53 19.21
CA LEU A 305 7.99 12.67 18.19
C LEU A 305 8.10 13.44 16.86
N HIS A 306 9.32 13.76 16.46
CA HIS A 306 9.65 14.53 15.27
C HIS A 306 9.77 13.61 14.04
N ILE A 307 8.67 13.36 13.32
CA ILE A 307 8.64 12.47 12.15
C ILE A 307 9.48 13.01 10.98
N ASP A 308 9.68 14.30 10.89
CA ASP A 308 10.60 14.97 9.95
C ASP A 308 12.06 14.56 10.17
N LYS A 309 12.45 14.22 11.40
CA LYS A 309 13.81 13.75 11.76
C LYS A 309 14.02 12.25 11.55
N LEU A 310 13.06 11.52 10.97
CA LEU A 310 13.17 10.07 10.73
C LEU A 310 14.45 9.71 9.94
N ASN A 311 14.86 10.58 9.02
CA ASN A 311 16.01 10.39 8.14
C ASN A 311 17.30 11.06 8.64
N SER A 312 17.23 11.76 9.77
CA SER A 312 18.37 12.53 10.26
C SER A 312 19.43 11.62 10.88
N PHE A 313 20.67 11.79 10.44
CA PHE A 313 21.84 11.07 10.94
C PHE A 313 23.06 12.00 10.96
N GLU A 314 24.04 11.62 11.73
CA GLU A 314 25.36 12.27 11.78
C GLU A 314 26.46 11.31 11.33
N SER A 315 27.54 11.84 10.81
CA SER A 315 28.71 11.04 10.44
C SER A 315 29.50 10.64 11.70
N VAL A 316 29.89 9.38 11.75
CA VAL A 316 30.70 8.81 12.85
C VAL A 316 31.81 7.95 12.28
N THR A 317 32.92 7.80 12.98
CA THR A 317 34.01 6.89 12.61
C THR A 317 33.61 5.45 12.95
N LEU A 318 33.85 4.51 12.01
CA LEU A 318 33.62 3.07 12.20
C LEU A 318 34.81 2.40 12.86
#